data_9a7c6745528665ed0f8fca7ce1a54659
#
_entry.id   9a7c6745528665ed0f8fca7ce1a54659
#
_cell.length_a   1.000
_cell.length_b   1.000
_cell.length_c   1.000
_cell.angle_alpha   90.00
_cell.angle_beta   90.00
_cell.angle_gamma   90.00
#
_symmetry.space_group_name_H-M   'P 1'
#
loop_
_entity.id
_entity.type
_entity.pdbx_description
1 polymer ?
#
loop_
_entity_poly.entity_id
_entity_poly.type
_entity_poly.pdbx_seq_one_letter_code
_entity_poly.pdbx_strand_id
1 'polypeptide(L)'
;MRQGCRLLGRGVGPPMTATWEEILKERLVLYGHRNWVVIADSAYPAQSRSGIETIVAKDEQAAVLARTLAVLNECKHVKANIYTDEELSFVPERDAPGVATYREQLRALFKAHDLRALPHEKIISKLDQVGETFRVLLIKTNMRIPYTSVFFELDCGYWNAEAEDRLRGAMRATSRDNHPSMAESIRR
;
A
#
# COMPACT_ATOMS: atom_id res chain seq x y z
N MET A 1 -5.09 64.16 23.57
CA MET A 1 -5.94 62.92 23.43
C MET A 1 -5.38 62.08 22.34
N ARG A 2 -4.70 60.95 22.70
CA ARG A 2 -4.18 59.99 21.71
C ARG A 2 -4.97 58.70 21.90
N GLN A 3 -5.82 58.36 20.92
CA GLN A 3 -6.55 57.08 20.87
C GLN A 3 -5.60 55.97 20.42
N GLY A 4 -5.32 55.04 21.32
CA GLY A 4 -4.58 53.82 21.02
C GLY A 4 -5.44 52.83 20.28
N CYS A 5 -5.08 52.51 19.04
CA CYS A 5 -5.67 51.45 18.25
C CYS A 5 -5.22 50.08 18.81
N ARG A 6 -6.10 49.32 19.47
CA ARG A 6 -5.87 47.92 19.87
C ARG A 6 -6.01 47.06 18.64
N LEU A 7 -4.90 46.56 18.13
CA LEU A 7 -4.88 45.43 17.21
C LEU A 7 -5.31 44.16 17.96
N LEU A 8 -6.52 43.70 17.71
CA LEU A 8 -6.97 42.39 18.11
C LEU A 8 -6.19 41.34 17.31
N GLY A 9 -5.19 40.75 17.96
CA GLY A 9 -4.51 39.58 17.44
C GLY A 9 -5.51 38.47 17.23
N ARG A 10 -5.76 38.08 15.96
CA ARG A 10 -6.44 36.82 15.62
C ARG A 10 -5.55 35.71 16.15
N GLY A 11 -5.99 35.03 17.20
CA GLY A 11 -5.37 33.84 17.70
C GLY A 11 -5.37 32.79 16.54
N VAL A 12 -4.18 32.52 16.04
CA VAL A 12 -3.95 31.35 15.19
C VAL A 12 -4.19 30.15 16.08
N GLY A 13 -5.29 29.43 15.88
CA GLY A 13 -5.52 28.16 16.56
C GLY A 13 -4.35 27.21 16.33
N PRO A 14 -4.16 26.19 17.17
CA PRO A 14 -3.09 25.23 16.96
C PRO A 14 -3.20 24.69 15.52
N PRO A 15 -2.06 24.45 14.82
CA PRO A 15 -2.08 23.94 13.45
C PRO A 15 -2.92 22.65 13.45
N MET A 16 -3.93 22.58 12.58
CA MET A 16 -4.71 21.37 12.40
C MET A 16 -3.75 20.29 11.94
N THR A 17 -3.58 19.27 12.77
CA THR A 17 -2.81 18.08 12.36
C THR A 17 -3.53 17.41 11.21
N ALA A 18 -2.81 17.14 10.11
CA ALA A 18 -3.37 16.49 8.95
C ALA A 18 -4.04 15.16 9.35
N THR A 19 -5.19 14.88 8.77
CA THR A 19 -5.89 13.60 8.95
C THR A 19 -5.08 12.48 8.28
N TRP A 20 -5.30 11.24 8.71
CA TRP A 20 -4.64 10.10 8.08
C TRP A 20 -4.96 9.99 6.57
N GLU A 21 -6.16 10.41 6.14
CA GLU A 21 -6.55 10.42 4.73
C GLU A 21 -5.79 11.48 3.92
N GLU A 22 -5.59 12.65 4.49
CA GLU A 22 -4.77 13.71 3.88
C GLU A 22 -3.33 13.26 3.72
N ILE A 23 -2.76 12.61 4.75
CA ILE A 23 -1.42 12.03 4.69
C ILE A 23 -1.36 10.93 3.62
N LEU A 24 -2.33 10.02 3.57
CA LEU A 24 -2.39 8.97 2.54
C LEU A 24 -2.38 9.58 1.13
N LYS A 25 -3.24 10.56 0.86
CA LYS A 25 -3.33 11.25 -0.43
C LYS A 25 -2.00 11.93 -0.81
N GLU A 26 -1.38 12.61 0.14
CA GLU A 26 -0.08 13.27 -0.06
C GLU A 26 1.02 12.24 -0.39
N ARG A 27 1.07 11.12 0.35
CA ARG A 27 2.07 10.07 0.12
C ARG A 27 1.86 9.36 -1.22
N LEU A 28 0.62 9.12 -1.62
CA LEU A 28 0.32 8.47 -2.90
C LEU A 28 0.77 9.28 -4.11
N VAL A 29 0.89 10.60 -4.02
CA VAL A 29 1.51 11.42 -5.08
C VAL A 29 2.98 11.07 -5.30
N LEU A 30 3.68 10.68 -4.23
CA LEU A 30 5.10 10.31 -4.25
C LEU A 30 5.34 8.81 -4.48
N TYR A 31 4.33 7.97 -4.20
CA TYR A 31 4.46 6.52 -4.26
C TYR A 31 4.18 6.01 -5.67
N GLY A 32 5.05 5.13 -6.15
CA GLY A 32 4.92 4.40 -7.40
C GLY A 32 4.93 2.88 -7.16
N HIS A 33 5.21 2.12 -8.22
CA HIS A 33 5.36 0.68 -8.10
C HIS A 33 6.45 0.30 -7.07
N ARG A 34 6.27 -0.82 -6.38
CA ARG A 34 7.08 -1.33 -5.26
C ARG A 34 6.92 -0.58 -3.94
N ASN A 35 6.20 0.56 -3.88
CA ASN A 35 5.80 1.13 -2.59
C ASN A 35 4.58 0.38 -2.04
N TRP A 36 4.38 0.45 -0.73
CA TRP A 36 3.30 -0.25 -0.06
C TRP A 36 2.48 0.69 0.81
N VAL A 37 1.19 0.38 0.93
CA VAL A 37 0.30 0.92 1.96
C VAL A 37 -0.20 -0.27 2.79
N VAL A 38 -0.14 -0.16 4.11
CA VAL A 38 -0.56 -1.22 5.03
C VAL A 38 -1.60 -0.67 5.99
N ILE A 39 -2.74 -1.35 6.10
CA ILE A 39 -3.75 -1.07 7.13
C ILE A 39 -3.62 -2.16 8.18
N ALA A 40 -3.20 -1.78 9.37
CA ALA A 40 -2.81 -2.72 10.41
C ALA A 40 -3.68 -2.60 11.68
N ASP A 41 -3.74 -3.68 12.45
CA ASP A 41 -4.35 -3.70 13.77
C ASP A 41 -3.58 -2.83 14.79
N SER A 42 -4.17 -2.65 15.97
CA SER A 42 -3.63 -1.77 17.01
C SER A 42 -2.35 -2.31 17.67
N ALA A 43 -2.09 -3.62 17.60
CA ALA A 43 -0.91 -4.26 18.17
C ALA A 43 0.27 -4.35 17.19
N TYR A 44 0.06 -4.02 15.90
CA TYR A 44 1.14 -4.05 14.93
C TYR A 44 2.34 -3.22 15.42
N PRO A 45 3.57 -3.76 15.39
CA PRO A 45 4.72 -3.08 15.98
C PRO A 45 5.08 -1.78 15.23
N ALA A 46 5.59 -0.79 15.97
CA ALA A 46 6.22 0.37 15.36
C ALA A 46 7.55 -0.07 14.74
N GLN A 47 7.72 0.21 13.47
CA GLN A 47 8.91 -0.18 12.71
C GLN A 47 10.02 0.87 12.87
N SER A 48 11.27 0.41 12.99
CA SER A 48 12.44 1.29 13.09
C SER A 48 13.12 1.58 11.74
N ARG A 49 12.68 0.93 10.67
CA ARG A 49 13.23 1.13 9.33
C ARG A 49 12.86 2.50 8.78
N SER A 50 13.83 3.24 8.26
CA SER A 50 13.63 4.61 7.73
C SER A 50 12.69 4.69 6.52
N GLY A 51 12.47 3.57 5.82
CA GLY A 51 11.51 3.46 4.71
C GLY A 51 10.07 3.30 5.16
N ILE A 52 9.82 3.00 6.44
CA ILE A 52 8.47 2.72 6.96
C ILE A 52 7.99 3.90 7.82
N GLU A 53 6.96 4.57 7.34
CA GLU A 53 6.25 5.63 8.06
C GLU A 53 5.01 5.04 8.72
N THR A 54 4.84 5.24 10.03
CA THR A 54 3.66 4.76 10.76
C THR A 54 2.81 5.94 11.21
N ILE A 55 1.52 5.89 10.87
CA ILE A 55 0.50 6.85 11.31
C ILE A 55 -0.67 6.09 11.97
N VAL A 56 -1.58 6.83 12.62
CA VAL A 56 -2.72 6.24 13.34
C VAL A 56 -4.03 6.81 12.80
N ALA A 57 -4.90 5.92 12.33
CA ALA A 57 -6.31 6.18 12.12
C ALA A 57 -7.09 5.69 13.34
N LYS A 58 -7.80 6.58 14.02
CA LYS A 58 -8.60 6.23 15.22
C LYS A 58 -9.98 5.64 14.84
N ASP A 59 -10.09 5.07 13.65
CA ASP A 59 -11.32 4.56 13.06
C ASP A 59 -11.34 3.03 13.04
N GLU A 60 -12.52 2.46 12.79
CA GLU A 60 -12.71 1.04 12.55
C GLU A 60 -11.99 0.59 11.27
N GLN A 61 -11.31 -0.55 11.33
CA GLN A 61 -10.44 -1.02 10.24
C GLN A 61 -11.17 -1.19 8.91
N ALA A 62 -12.39 -1.74 8.92
CA ALA A 62 -13.17 -1.89 7.70
C ALA A 62 -13.49 -0.52 7.03
N ALA A 63 -13.75 0.52 7.84
CA ALA A 63 -13.96 1.87 7.33
C ALA A 63 -12.68 2.49 6.76
N VAL A 64 -11.54 2.27 7.43
CA VAL A 64 -10.21 2.72 6.94
C VAL A 64 -9.88 2.04 5.62
N LEU A 65 -10.10 0.72 5.51
CA LEU A 65 -9.89 -0.05 4.28
C LEU A 65 -10.75 0.47 3.13
N ALA A 66 -12.04 0.71 3.37
CA ALA A 66 -12.96 1.22 2.34
C ALA A 66 -12.50 2.59 1.79
N ARG A 67 -12.09 3.50 2.69
CA ARG A 67 -11.61 4.82 2.30
C ARG A 67 -10.23 4.75 1.60
N THR A 68 -9.33 3.90 2.08
CA THR A 68 -8.02 3.66 1.43
C THR A 68 -8.22 3.14 0.01
N LEU A 69 -9.14 2.17 -0.16
CA LEU A 69 -9.43 1.59 -1.47
C LEU A 69 -10.02 2.64 -2.43
N ALA A 70 -10.93 3.50 -1.94
CA ALA A 70 -11.48 4.60 -2.73
C ALA A 70 -10.39 5.56 -3.23
N VAL A 71 -9.47 5.97 -2.33
CA VAL A 71 -8.33 6.84 -2.70
C VAL A 71 -7.40 6.16 -3.71
N LEU A 72 -7.09 4.87 -3.52
CA LEU A 72 -6.25 4.11 -4.47
C LEU A 72 -6.90 4.00 -5.86
N ASN A 73 -8.21 3.80 -5.92
CA ASN A 73 -8.95 3.72 -7.19
C ASN A 73 -8.98 5.06 -7.98
N GLU A 74 -8.80 6.19 -7.31
CA GLU A 74 -8.65 7.50 -7.94
C GLU A 74 -7.26 7.70 -8.57
N CYS A 75 -6.24 6.97 -8.10
CA CYS A 75 -4.87 7.07 -8.58
C CYS A 75 -4.71 6.40 -9.95
N LYS A 76 -4.34 7.16 -10.98
CA LYS A 76 -4.15 6.62 -12.35
C LYS A 76 -2.76 6.01 -12.58
N HIS A 77 -1.78 6.40 -11.79
CA HIS A 77 -0.39 6.00 -11.95
C HIS A 77 -0.04 4.68 -11.24
N VAL A 78 -0.87 4.25 -10.27
CA VAL A 78 -0.69 2.98 -9.56
C VAL A 78 -1.97 2.16 -9.55
N LYS A 79 -1.80 0.85 -9.39
CA LYS A 79 -2.83 -0.12 -9.01
C LYS A 79 -2.29 -0.94 -7.85
N ALA A 80 -3.17 -1.53 -7.05
CA ALA A 80 -2.78 -2.30 -5.88
C ALA A 80 -2.95 -3.81 -6.10
N ASN A 81 -1.90 -4.59 -5.81
CA ASN A 81 -2.01 -6.01 -5.50
C ASN A 81 -2.31 -6.12 -4.00
N ILE A 82 -3.37 -6.85 -3.63
CA ILE A 82 -3.90 -6.84 -2.27
C ILE A 82 -3.63 -8.18 -1.61
N TYR A 83 -3.08 -8.11 -0.40
CA TYR A 83 -2.76 -9.31 0.38
C TYR A 83 -3.36 -9.22 1.79
N THR A 84 -3.68 -10.38 2.35
CA THR A 84 -4.05 -10.60 3.75
C THR A 84 -3.20 -11.72 4.33
N ASP A 85 -3.15 -11.77 5.68
CA ASP A 85 -2.55 -12.90 6.36
C ASP A 85 -3.39 -14.17 6.14
N GLU A 86 -2.75 -15.27 5.75
CA GLU A 86 -3.40 -16.59 5.55
C GLU A 86 -4.02 -17.07 6.87
N GLU A 87 -3.36 -16.79 7.98
CA GLU A 87 -3.75 -17.15 9.34
C GLU A 87 -5.14 -16.61 9.73
N LEU A 88 -5.56 -15.47 9.15
CA LEU A 88 -6.90 -14.90 9.40
C LEU A 88 -8.02 -15.90 9.16
N SER A 89 -7.86 -16.79 8.19
CA SER A 89 -8.86 -17.80 7.85
C SER A 89 -9.05 -18.85 8.95
N PHE A 90 -8.04 -19.05 9.80
CA PHE A 90 -7.98 -20.07 10.84
C PHE A 90 -8.23 -19.53 12.24
N VAL A 91 -8.26 -18.20 12.44
CA VAL A 91 -8.55 -17.60 13.75
C VAL A 91 -9.97 -17.96 14.19
N PRO A 92 -10.15 -18.67 15.33
CA PRO A 92 -11.48 -19.08 15.75
C PRO A 92 -12.22 -17.95 16.49
N GLU A 93 -13.53 -17.89 16.31
CA GLU A 93 -14.41 -16.88 16.92
C GLU A 93 -14.32 -16.87 18.47
N ARG A 94 -14.11 -18.03 19.09
CA ARG A 94 -13.97 -18.14 20.56
C ARG A 94 -12.74 -17.43 21.12
N ASP A 95 -11.66 -17.32 20.31
CA ASP A 95 -10.39 -16.73 20.73
C ASP A 95 -10.27 -15.26 20.28
N ALA A 96 -11.04 -14.87 19.25
CA ALA A 96 -11.12 -13.52 18.72
C ALA A 96 -12.56 -13.16 18.30
N PRO A 97 -13.42 -12.80 19.26
CA PRO A 97 -14.82 -12.47 18.99
C PRO A 97 -14.96 -11.36 17.94
N GLY A 98 -15.81 -11.59 16.93
CA GLY A 98 -16.02 -10.68 15.81
C GLY A 98 -15.18 -11.00 14.56
N VAL A 99 -14.27 -11.98 14.61
CA VAL A 99 -13.43 -12.34 13.45
C VAL A 99 -14.27 -12.86 12.28
N ALA A 100 -15.37 -13.57 12.54
CA ALA A 100 -16.26 -14.03 11.47
C ALA A 100 -16.90 -12.86 10.74
N THR A 101 -17.43 -11.88 11.47
CA THR A 101 -17.98 -10.64 10.91
C THR A 101 -16.93 -9.87 10.11
N TYR A 102 -15.71 -9.74 10.62
CA TYR A 102 -14.63 -9.07 9.92
C TYR A 102 -14.29 -9.77 8.59
N ARG A 103 -14.20 -11.10 8.57
CA ARG A 103 -13.99 -11.87 7.34
C ARG A 103 -15.09 -11.62 6.29
N GLU A 104 -16.36 -11.49 6.72
CA GLU A 104 -17.47 -11.15 5.83
C GLU A 104 -17.33 -9.72 5.28
N GLN A 105 -16.96 -8.76 6.11
CA GLN A 105 -16.68 -7.39 5.70
C GLN A 105 -15.56 -7.33 4.65
N LEU A 106 -14.46 -8.07 4.84
CA LEU A 106 -13.37 -8.17 3.87
C LEU A 106 -13.85 -8.76 2.53
N ARG A 107 -14.59 -9.87 2.57
CA ARG A 107 -15.14 -10.49 1.35
C ARG A 107 -16.04 -9.54 0.58
N ALA A 108 -16.89 -8.78 1.28
CA ALA A 108 -17.77 -7.79 0.67
C ALA A 108 -16.98 -6.63 0.05
N LEU A 109 -16.00 -6.11 0.78
CA LEU A 109 -15.19 -4.95 0.37
C LEU A 109 -14.32 -5.28 -0.86
N PHE A 110 -13.71 -6.47 -0.87
CA PHE A 110 -12.80 -6.88 -1.93
C PHE A 110 -13.43 -7.79 -3.00
N LYS A 111 -14.77 -7.88 -3.07
CA LYS A 111 -15.48 -8.76 -4.02
C LYS A 111 -15.04 -8.59 -5.49
N ALA A 112 -14.67 -7.38 -5.89
CA ALA A 112 -14.24 -7.05 -7.24
C ALA A 112 -12.70 -7.06 -7.42
N HIS A 113 -11.95 -7.49 -6.41
CA HIS A 113 -10.49 -7.44 -6.39
C HIS A 113 -9.90 -8.85 -6.21
N ASP A 114 -8.70 -9.05 -6.75
CA ASP A 114 -7.91 -10.25 -6.51
C ASP A 114 -7.25 -10.14 -5.12
N LEU A 115 -7.93 -10.67 -4.10
CA LEU A 115 -7.43 -10.71 -2.73
C LEU A 115 -6.64 -12.00 -2.53
N ARG A 116 -5.36 -11.87 -2.26
CA ARG A 116 -4.43 -12.99 -2.08
C ARG A 116 -4.08 -13.18 -0.61
N ALA A 117 -4.05 -14.43 -0.16
CA ALA A 117 -3.58 -14.77 1.18
C ALA A 117 -2.13 -15.26 1.12
N LEU A 118 -1.30 -14.78 2.05
CA LEU A 118 0.07 -15.24 2.24
C LEU A 118 0.34 -15.48 3.72
N PRO A 119 1.19 -16.45 4.07
CA PRO A 119 1.64 -16.62 5.45
C PRO A 119 2.20 -15.33 6.03
N HIS A 120 1.84 -15.00 7.27
CA HIS A 120 2.21 -13.76 7.95
C HIS A 120 3.70 -13.45 7.86
N GLU A 121 4.54 -14.42 8.21
CA GLU A 121 6.00 -14.26 8.19
C GLU A 121 6.55 -13.92 6.80
N LYS A 122 5.92 -14.41 5.74
CA LYS A 122 6.30 -14.07 4.36
C LYS A 122 5.99 -12.62 4.03
N ILE A 123 4.82 -12.12 4.48
CA ILE A 123 4.44 -10.71 4.25
C ILE A 123 5.36 -9.79 5.04
N ILE A 124 5.62 -10.10 6.31
CA ILE A 124 6.51 -9.29 7.15
C ILE A 124 7.93 -9.24 6.57
N SER A 125 8.47 -10.39 6.15
CA SER A 125 9.79 -10.44 5.50
C SER A 125 9.84 -9.58 4.21
N LYS A 126 8.77 -9.56 3.41
CA LYS A 126 8.67 -8.69 2.24
C LYS A 126 8.66 -7.20 2.64
N LEU A 127 7.89 -6.83 3.67
CA LEU A 127 7.86 -5.45 4.16
C LEU A 127 9.20 -4.97 4.68
N ASP A 128 9.92 -5.82 5.39
CA ASP A 128 11.26 -5.51 5.88
C ASP A 128 12.23 -5.22 4.73
N GLN A 129 12.23 -6.06 3.69
CA GLN A 129 13.05 -5.87 2.50
C GLN A 129 12.66 -4.60 1.73
N VAL A 130 11.36 -4.37 1.56
CA VAL A 130 10.84 -3.18 0.89
C VAL A 130 11.23 -1.92 1.66
N GLY A 131 11.09 -1.92 2.99
CA GLY A 131 11.43 -0.78 3.85
C GLY A 131 12.91 -0.38 3.83
N GLU A 132 13.81 -1.22 3.30
CA GLU A 132 15.21 -0.88 3.07
C GLU A 132 15.42 0.07 1.88
N THR A 133 14.63 -0.10 0.82
CA THR A 133 14.86 0.56 -0.48
C THR A 133 13.69 1.46 -0.90
N PHE A 134 12.47 1.09 -0.55
CA PHE A 134 11.24 1.77 -0.94
C PHE A 134 10.49 2.29 0.28
N ARG A 135 9.35 2.91 0.04
CA ARG A 135 8.50 3.48 1.11
C ARG A 135 7.30 2.59 1.40
N VAL A 136 6.99 2.50 2.69
CA VAL A 136 5.80 1.84 3.22
C VAL A 136 5.05 2.84 4.09
N LEU A 137 3.80 3.11 3.81
CA LEU A 137 2.90 3.83 4.71
C LEU A 137 2.08 2.81 5.50
N LEU A 138 2.31 2.74 6.81
CA LEU A 138 1.60 1.87 7.72
C LEU A 138 0.58 2.68 8.51
N ILE A 139 -0.70 2.37 8.36
CA ILE A 139 -1.82 3.04 9.02
C ILE A 139 -2.40 2.09 10.06
N LYS A 140 -2.14 2.36 11.34
CA LYS A 140 -2.69 1.58 12.44
C LYS A 140 -4.12 2.00 12.74
N THR A 141 -4.98 1.02 12.98
CA THR A 141 -6.38 1.22 13.34
C THR A 141 -6.64 0.87 14.82
N ASN A 142 -7.90 0.92 15.25
CA ASN A 142 -8.30 0.46 16.59
C ASN A 142 -8.63 -1.06 16.65
N MET A 143 -8.42 -1.82 15.56
CA MET A 143 -8.67 -3.26 15.49
C MET A 143 -7.85 -4.04 16.51
N ARG A 144 -8.49 -5.02 17.18
CA ARG A 144 -7.86 -5.88 18.19
C ARG A 144 -7.96 -7.37 17.88
N ILE A 145 -8.31 -7.72 16.66
CA ILE A 145 -8.32 -9.11 16.18
C ILE A 145 -6.99 -9.37 15.50
N PRO A 146 -6.29 -10.47 15.79
CA PRO A 146 -4.99 -10.78 15.19
C PRO A 146 -5.13 -11.14 13.71
N TYR A 147 -4.05 -10.96 12.95
CA TYR A 147 -3.95 -11.32 11.52
C TYR A 147 -4.98 -10.60 10.64
N THR A 148 -5.42 -9.41 11.04
CA THR A 148 -6.42 -8.63 10.29
C THR A 148 -5.80 -7.57 9.37
N SER A 149 -4.49 -7.47 9.34
CA SER A 149 -3.79 -6.52 8.49
C SER A 149 -4.07 -6.77 7.00
N VAL A 150 -4.17 -5.68 6.24
CA VAL A 150 -4.34 -5.72 4.78
C VAL A 150 -3.21 -4.92 4.14
N PHE A 151 -2.58 -5.50 3.14
CA PHE A 151 -1.36 -5.01 2.52
C PHE A 151 -1.61 -4.69 1.05
N PHE A 152 -1.35 -3.47 0.64
CA PHE A 152 -1.48 -2.98 -0.73
C PHE A 152 -0.09 -2.76 -1.31
N GLU A 153 0.40 -3.71 -2.11
CA GLU A 153 1.60 -3.56 -2.92
C GLU A 153 1.26 -2.75 -4.17
N LEU A 154 1.84 -1.58 -4.31
CA LEU A 154 1.58 -0.71 -5.45
C LEU A 154 2.35 -1.19 -6.67
N ASP A 155 1.66 -1.29 -7.79
CA ASP A 155 2.20 -1.62 -9.10
C ASP A 155 1.86 -0.52 -10.11
N CYS A 156 2.50 -0.52 -11.28
CA CYS A 156 2.26 0.47 -12.33
C CYS A 156 0.81 0.39 -12.84
N GLY A 157 0.07 1.50 -12.75
CA GLY A 157 -1.33 1.55 -13.16
C GLY A 157 -1.55 1.64 -14.67
N TYR A 158 -0.55 2.06 -15.44
CA TYR A 158 -0.63 2.30 -16.89
C TYR A 158 0.25 1.36 -17.74
N TRP A 159 0.88 0.36 -17.11
CA TRP A 159 1.70 -0.66 -17.78
C TRP A 159 1.33 -2.04 -17.26
N ASN A 160 1.12 -2.99 -18.14
CA ASN A 160 0.72 -4.36 -17.77
C ASN A 160 1.72 -5.40 -18.30
N ALA A 161 1.55 -6.64 -17.85
CA ALA A 161 2.43 -7.75 -18.23
C ALA A 161 2.48 -7.97 -19.76
N GLU A 162 1.35 -7.84 -20.44
CA GLU A 162 1.26 -8.01 -21.89
C GLU A 162 2.05 -6.93 -22.64
N ALA A 163 2.01 -5.69 -22.16
CA ALA A 163 2.81 -4.59 -22.72
C ALA A 163 4.31 -4.83 -22.50
N GLU A 164 4.68 -5.33 -21.30
CA GLU A 164 6.07 -5.69 -20.97
C GLU A 164 6.55 -6.84 -21.86
N ASP A 165 5.74 -7.88 -22.06
CA ASP A 165 6.10 -9.02 -22.92
C ASP A 165 6.30 -8.59 -24.38
N ARG A 166 5.44 -7.72 -24.90
CA ARG A 166 5.63 -7.14 -26.25
C ARG A 166 6.94 -6.34 -26.34
N LEU A 167 7.23 -5.50 -25.35
CA LEU A 167 8.47 -4.74 -25.28
C LEU A 167 9.69 -5.65 -25.26
N ARG A 168 9.70 -6.66 -24.38
CA ARG A 168 10.81 -7.62 -24.28
C ARG A 168 10.98 -8.45 -25.55
N GLY A 169 9.87 -8.80 -26.21
CA GLY A 169 9.88 -9.46 -27.52
C GLY A 169 10.59 -8.61 -28.58
N ALA A 170 10.21 -7.34 -28.69
CA ALA A 170 10.83 -6.41 -29.63
C ALA A 170 12.33 -6.21 -29.39
N MET A 171 12.74 -6.05 -28.12
CA MET A 171 14.15 -5.92 -27.75
C MET A 171 14.98 -7.15 -28.15
N ARG A 172 14.44 -8.37 -27.94
CA ARG A 172 15.12 -9.61 -28.35
C ARG A 172 15.27 -9.75 -29.86
N ALA A 173 14.27 -9.32 -30.64
CA ALA A 173 14.33 -9.34 -32.10
C ALA A 173 15.47 -8.41 -32.61
N THR A 174 15.50 -7.16 -32.14
CA THR A 174 16.54 -6.20 -32.52
C THR A 174 17.96 -6.65 -32.13
N SER A 175 18.12 -7.34 -30.99
CA SER A 175 19.44 -7.85 -30.55
C SER A 175 19.95 -8.99 -31.45
N ARG A 176 19.05 -9.78 -32.06
CA ARG A 176 19.44 -10.85 -33.00
C ARG A 176 19.87 -10.28 -34.35
N ASP A 177 19.22 -9.23 -34.82
CA ASP A 177 19.55 -8.57 -36.09
C ASP A 177 20.92 -7.83 -36.02
N ASN A 178 21.30 -7.33 -34.84
CA ASN A 178 22.57 -6.62 -34.62
C ASN A 178 23.76 -7.55 -34.36
N HIS A 179 23.54 -8.87 -34.19
CA HIS A 179 24.60 -9.89 -34.07
C HIS A 179 24.31 -11.03 -35.05
N PRO A 180 24.61 -10.87 -36.35
CA PRO A 180 24.61 -11.98 -37.29
C PRO A 180 25.59 -13.03 -36.79
N SER A 181 25.11 -14.27 -36.70
CA SER A 181 25.86 -15.44 -36.23
C SER A 181 27.20 -15.52 -36.94
N MET A 182 28.33 -15.62 -36.19
CA MET A 182 29.66 -15.90 -36.74
C MET A 182 29.76 -17.19 -37.55
N ALA A 183 28.71 -17.97 -37.67
CA ALA A 183 28.68 -19.21 -38.43
C ALA A 183 28.67 -19.03 -39.95
N GLU A 184 28.34 -17.84 -40.48
CA GLU A 184 28.33 -17.58 -41.94
C GLU A 184 29.67 -17.05 -42.49
N SER A 185 30.62 -16.66 -41.64
CA SER A 185 31.93 -16.14 -42.06
C SER A 185 32.99 -17.23 -42.42
N ILE A 186 32.67 -18.50 -42.27
CA ILE A 186 33.63 -19.63 -42.52
C ILE A 186 33.36 -20.32 -43.87
N ARG A 187 32.39 -19.88 -44.65
CA ARG A 187 32.09 -20.49 -45.96
C ARG A 187 32.33 -19.54 -47.17
N ARG A 188 33.34 -18.69 -47.08
CA ARG A 188 33.87 -18.01 -48.27
C ARG A 188 35.37 -18.20 -48.38
#